data_4fa6e38a485ff5da6ec6a24231030027
#
_entry.id   4fa6e38a485ff5da6ec6a24231030027
#
_cell.length_a   1.000
_cell.length_b   1.000
_cell.length_c   1.000
_cell.angle_alpha   90.00
_cell.angle_beta   90.00
_cell.angle_gamma   90.00
#
_symmetry.space_group_name_H-M   'P 1'
#
loop_
_entity.id
_entity.type
_entity.pdbx_description
1 polymer ?
#
loop_
_entity_poly.entity_id
_entity_poly.type
_entity_poly.pdbx_seq_one_letter_code
_entity_poly.pdbx_strand_id
1 'polypeptide(L)'
;MKNPVPYVLFLWSVSLFGAPVTFDFKDPKNINNIIFQMDAPLESINGSGNGIGGIVHFDPENPSSTKGQFSLDAASLHVGNPLLKEHIHGTEWMNVKKYPKISFKLSKLENVRKQGIDVLADAKGKMTIRNVTIEMSVPVKITYLKGMLEKRNRVAGDLLIIR
;
A
#
# COMPACT_ATOMS: atom_id res chain seq x y z
N MET A 1 -40.43 -25.77 50.62
CA MET A 1 -39.00 -25.46 50.35
C MET A 1 -38.88 -25.13 48.88
N LYS A 2 -38.63 -23.83 48.51
CA LYS A 2 -38.47 -23.39 47.13
C LYS A 2 -36.97 -23.28 46.84
N ASN A 3 -36.47 -24.08 45.88
CA ASN A 3 -35.07 -24.00 45.44
C ASN A 3 -34.84 -22.74 44.62
N PRO A 4 -33.79 -21.97 44.88
CA PRO A 4 -33.46 -20.85 44.03
C PRO A 4 -32.80 -21.33 42.74
N VAL A 5 -33.30 -20.87 41.58
CA VAL A 5 -32.69 -21.07 40.27
C VAL A 5 -31.52 -20.10 40.12
N PRO A 6 -30.30 -20.56 39.82
CA PRO A 6 -29.18 -19.66 39.63
C PRO A 6 -29.33 -18.95 38.25
N TYR A 7 -29.41 -17.61 38.29
CA TYR A 7 -29.30 -16.79 37.09
C TYR A 7 -27.83 -16.76 36.66
N VAL A 8 -27.53 -17.39 35.52
CA VAL A 8 -26.23 -17.26 34.84
C VAL A 8 -26.24 -15.96 34.02
N LEU A 9 -25.52 -14.95 34.52
CA LEU A 9 -25.29 -13.72 33.75
C LEU A 9 -24.28 -14.02 32.66
N PHE A 10 -24.73 -14.07 31.39
CA PHE A 10 -23.85 -14.10 30.22
C PHE A 10 -23.36 -12.68 29.96
N LEU A 11 -22.10 -12.39 30.38
CA LEU A 11 -21.39 -11.16 30.00
C LEU A 11 -20.94 -11.29 28.53
N TRP A 12 -21.70 -10.70 27.63
CA TRP A 12 -21.23 -10.48 26.25
C TRP A 12 -20.15 -9.40 26.30
N SER A 13 -18.91 -9.80 26.13
CA SER A 13 -17.81 -8.87 25.85
C SER A 13 -17.98 -8.36 24.43
N VAL A 14 -18.51 -7.15 24.28
CA VAL A 14 -18.48 -6.41 23.01
C VAL A 14 -17.03 -5.98 22.80
N SER A 15 -16.30 -6.69 21.94
CA SER A 15 -15.01 -6.21 21.45
C SER A 15 -15.27 -4.97 20.62
N LEU A 16 -14.96 -3.79 21.15
CA LEU A 16 -14.88 -2.55 20.39
C LEU A 16 -13.66 -2.64 19.45
N PHE A 17 -13.82 -3.29 18.30
CA PHE A 17 -12.86 -3.13 17.22
C PHE A 17 -12.99 -1.70 16.68
N GLY A 18 -11.89 -0.96 16.68
CA GLY A 18 -11.83 0.33 16.00
C GLY A 18 -12.23 0.16 14.54
N ALA A 19 -12.96 1.11 13.99
CA ALA A 19 -13.30 1.07 12.57
C ALA A 19 -12.03 1.31 11.75
N PRO A 20 -11.83 0.59 10.61
CA PRO A 20 -10.69 0.83 9.74
C PRO A 20 -10.71 2.27 9.21
N VAL A 21 -9.54 2.90 9.22
CA VAL A 21 -9.35 4.25 8.68
C VAL A 21 -9.03 4.15 7.20
N THR A 22 -9.63 5.02 6.40
CA THR A 22 -9.40 5.07 4.95
C THR A 22 -8.36 6.12 4.62
N PHE A 23 -7.34 5.72 3.87
CA PHE A 23 -6.26 6.59 3.41
C PHE A 23 -6.28 6.69 1.88
N ASP A 24 -6.24 7.91 1.36
CA ASP A 24 -5.99 8.20 -0.05
C ASP A 24 -4.49 8.49 -0.24
N PHE A 25 -3.85 7.72 -1.12
CA PHE A 25 -2.41 7.86 -1.44
C PHE A 25 -2.12 8.88 -2.53
N LYS A 26 -3.13 9.58 -3.03
CA LYS A 26 -2.93 10.72 -3.92
C LYS A 26 -2.32 11.89 -3.13
N ASP A 27 -0.99 12.00 -3.19
CA ASP A 27 -0.28 13.05 -2.47
C ASP A 27 -0.44 14.42 -3.14
N PRO A 28 -1.00 15.43 -2.45
CA PRO A 28 -1.15 16.79 -3.00
C PRO A 28 0.19 17.43 -3.38
N LYS A 29 1.29 17.02 -2.74
CA LYS A 29 2.65 17.52 -3.01
C LYS A 29 3.36 16.71 -4.10
N ASN A 30 2.74 15.64 -4.59
CA ASN A 30 3.26 14.72 -5.60
C ASN A 30 4.70 14.20 -5.30
N ILE A 31 4.99 13.94 -4.02
CA ILE A 31 6.29 13.41 -3.57
C ILE A 31 6.27 11.90 -3.32
N ASN A 32 5.09 11.26 -3.38
CA ASN A 32 5.02 9.81 -3.36
C ASN A 32 5.65 9.25 -4.63
N ASN A 33 6.62 8.36 -4.47
CA ASN A 33 7.32 7.75 -5.59
C ASN A 33 7.59 6.26 -5.34
N ILE A 34 7.90 5.57 -6.41
CA ILE A 34 8.55 4.26 -6.38
C ILE A 34 9.97 4.40 -6.95
N ILE A 35 10.84 3.51 -6.51
CA ILE A 35 12.14 3.29 -7.14
C ILE A 35 12.09 1.88 -7.73
N PHE A 36 12.61 1.72 -8.93
CA PHE A 36 12.75 0.41 -9.55
C PHE A 36 14.20 0.20 -10.01
N GLN A 37 14.59 -1.05 -10.00
CA GLN A 37 15.86 -1.52 -10.51
C GLN A 37 15.63 -2.70 -11.43
N MET A 38 16.31 -2.71 -12.55
CA MET A 38 16.34 -3.83 -13.50
C MET A 38 17.80 -4.16 -13.75
N ASP A 39 18.19 -5.37 -13.40
CA ASP A 39 19.54 -5.86 -13.61
C ASP A 39 19.56 -6.85 -14.77
N ALA A 40 20.44 -6.62 -15.72
CA ALA A 40 20.78 -7.51 -16.80
C ALA A 40 22.27 -7.86 -16.72
N PRO A 41 22.74 -8.95 -17.35
CA PRO A 41 24.13 -9.39 -17.24
C PRO A 41 25.17 -8.31 -17.61
N LEU A 42 24.81 -7.38 -18.47
CA LEU A 42 25.73 -6.37 -19.00
C LEU A 42 25.38 -4.94 -18.56
N GLU A 43 24.23 -4.72 -17.92
CA GLU A 43 23.77 -3.37 -17.53
C GLU A 43 22.76 -3.41 -16.38
N SER A 44 22.78 -2.36 -15.58
CA SER A 44 21.81 -2.14 -14.51
C SER A 44 21.10 -0.81 -14.76
N ILE A 45 19.77 -0.85 -14.75
CA ILE A 45 18.91 0.30 -15.00
C ILE A 45 18.19 0.65 -13.70
N ASN A 46 18.41 1.87 -13.20
CA ASN A 46 17.74 2.41 -12.05
C ASN A 46 16.81 3.55 -12.47
N GLY A 47 15.62 3.55 -11.93
CA GLY A 47 14.64 4.57 -12.26
C GLY A 47 13.65 4.84 -11.13
N SER A 48 12.79 5.79 -11.38
CA SER A 48 11.72 6.17 -10.46
C SER A 48 10.41 6.34 -11.21
N GLY A 49 9.30 6.29 -10.46
CA GLY A 49 7.98 6.61 -10.98
C GLY A 49 7.20 7.42 -9.96
N ASN A 50 6.43 8.38 -10.42
CA ASN A 50 5.62 9.27 -9.60
C ASN A 50 4.12 9.06 -9.90
N GLY A 51 3.26 9.83 -9.22
CA GLY A 51 1.82 9.76 -9.45
C GLY A 51 1.19 8.48 -8.90
N ILE A 52 1.70 8.01 -7.77
CA ILE A 52 1.06 6.95 -7.00
C ILE A 52 -0.25 7.47 -6.46
N GLY A 53 -1.32 6.72 -6.72
CA GLY A 53 -2.63 6.90 -6.12
C GLY A 53 -3.18 5.57 -5.65
N GLY A 54 -4.29 5.63 -4.93
CA GLY A 54 -4.94 4.43 -4.43
C GLY A 54 -5.56 4.63 -3.07
N ILE A 55 -6.35 3.65 -2.67
CA ILE A 55 -7.06 3.67 -1.39
C ILE A 55 -6.61 2.48 -0.55
N VAL A 56 -6.35 2.73 0.72
CA VAL A 56 -6.03 1.71 1.73
C VAL A 56 -6.98 1.88 2.91
N HIS A 57 -7.58 0.79 3.34
CA HIS A 57 -8.34 0.68 4.58
C HIS A 57 -7.44 -0.03 5.60
N PHE A 58 -7.00 0.71 6.60
CA PHE A 58 -6.07 0.23 7.61
C PHE A 58 -6.70 0.32 8.99
N ASP A 59 -6.66 -0.79 9.72
CA ASP A 59 -7.05 -0.84 11.13
C ASP A 59 -5.79 -0.95 12.01
N PRO A 60 -5.45 0.08 12.80
CA PRO A 60 -4.28 0.05 13.69
C PRO A 60 -4.35 -1.05 14.74
N GLU A 61 -5.56 -1.43 15.17
CA GLU A 61 -5.75 -2.49 16.15
C GLU A 61 -5.66 -3.89 15.52
N ASN A 62 -6.07 -4.00 14.26
CA ASN A 62 -6.01 -5.25 13.49
C ASN A 62 -5.38 -5.05 12.11
N PRO A 63 -4.05 -4.83 12.01
CA PRO A 63 -3.37 -4.59 10.73
C PRO A 63 -3.54 -5.71 9.70
N SER A 64 -3.79 -6.95 10.14
CA SER A 64 -4.02 -8.09 9.24
C SER A 64 -5.27 -7.93 8.37
N SER A 65 -6.23 -7.11 8.80
CA SER A 65 -7.46 -6.83 8.07
C SER A 65 -7.29 -5.82 6.93
N THR A 66 -6.08 -5.26 6.76
CA THR A 66 -5.77 -4.23 5.76
C THR A 66 -6.18 -4.67 4.36
N LYS A 67 -6.87 -3.77 3.66
CA LYS A 67 -7.24 -3.90 2.25
C LYS A 67 -6.77 -2.67 1.51
N GLY A 68 -6.37 -2.83 0.26
CA GLY A 68 -5.93 -1.67 -0.51
C GLY A 68 -5.64 -1.99 -1.96
N GLN A 69 -5.61 -0.92 -2.73
CA GLN A 69 -5.19 -0.97 -4.12
C GLN A 69 -4.39 0.29 -4.42
N PHE A 70 -3.25 0.09 -5.05
CA PHE A 70 -2.37 1.15 -5.51
C PHE A 70 -2.30 1.14 -7.03
N SER A 71 -2.09 2.31 -7.61
CA SER A 71 -1.75 2.45 -9.02
C SER A 71 -0.68 3.50 -9.21
N LEU A 72 0.17 3.26 -10.20
CA LEU A 72 1.19 4.18 -10.67
C LEU A 72 0.89 4.55 -12.11
N ASP A 73 1.10 5.81 -12.47
CA ASP A 73 1.06 6.22 -13.86
C ASP A 73 2.30 5.71 -14.59
N ALA A 74 2.13 4.82 -15.58
CA ALA A 74 3.23 4.24 -16.34
C ALA A 74 4.04 5.29 -17.11
N ALA A 75 3.41 6.39 -17.53
CA ALA A 75 4.09 7.50 -18.19
C ALA A 75 4.98 8.31 -17.23
N SER A 76 4.82 8.14 -15.90
CA SER A 76 5.68 8.77 -14.92
C SER A 76 7.03 8.07 -14.73
N LEU A 77 7.22 6.89 -15.30
CA LEU A 77 8.50 6.17 -15.22
C LEU A 77 9.61 7.01 -15.82
N HIS A 78 10.68 7.16 -15.05
CA HIS A 78 11.83 8.00 -15.39
C HIS A 78 13.13 7.27 -15.11
N VAL A 79 14.06 7.38 -16.05
CA VAL A 79 15.47 7.01 -15.94
C VAL A 79 16.33 8.17 -16.40
N GLY A 80 17.58 8.25 -15.91
CA GLY A 80 18.45 9.39 -16.17
C GLY A 80 18.85 9.57 -17.64
N ASN A 81 18.87 8.50 -18.43
CA ASN A 81 19.18 8.55 -19.87
C ASN A 81 17.91 8.81 -20.68
N PRO A 82 17.83 9.92 -21.47
CA PRO A 82 16.63 10.29 -22.25
C PRO A 82 16.24 9.24 -23.30
N LEU A 83 17.21 8.67 -24.02
CA LEU A 83 16.95 7.63 -25.01
C LEU A 83 16.39 6.37 -24.38
N LEU A 84 16.94 5.96 -23.26
CA LEU A 84 16.44 4.82 -22.51
C LEU A 84 15.04 5.07 -21.97
N LYS A 85 14.72 6.30 -21.57
CA LYS A 85 13.37 6.69 -21.17
C LYS A 85 12.37 6.51 -22.31
N GLU A 86 12.72 6.92 -23.53
CA GLU A 86 11.87 6.71 -24.71
C GLU A 86 11.64 5.22 -24.96
N HIS A 87 12.69 4.39 -24.85
CA HIS A 87 12.58 2.94 -24.98
C HIS A 87 11.63 2.35 -23.93
N ILE A 88 11.78 2.71 -22.65
CA ILE A 88 10.91 2.23 -21.56
C ILE A 88 9.45 2.58 -21.84
N HIS A 89 9.17 3.78 -22.34
CA HIS A 89 7.81 4.19 -22.66
C HIS A 89 7.28 3.57 -23.96
N GLY A 90 8.15 3.09 -24.82
CA GLY A 90 7.86 2.55 -26.14
C GLY A 90 7.05 1.25 -26.14
N THR A 91 6.64 0.86 -27.36
CA THR A 91 5.78 -0.32 -27.59
C THR A 91 6.42 -1.63 -27.19
N GLU A 92 7.74 -1.75 -27.34
CA GLU A 92 8.50 -2.96 -27.04
C GLU A 92 8.59 -3.21 -25.53
N TRP A 93 8.59 -2.12 -24.72
CA TRP A 93 8.70 -2.21 -23.26
C TRP A 93 7.35 -1.98 -22.60
N MET A 94 7.12 -0.81 -22.00
CA MET A 94 5.92 -0.55 -21.20
C MET A 94 4.67 -0.23 -22.01
N ASN A 95 4.86 0.29 -23.23
CA ASN A 95 3.77 0.76 -24.10
C ASN A 95 2.77 1.62 -23.33
N VAL A 96 3.28 2.69 -22.74
CA VAL A 96 2.52 3.50 -21.77
C VAL A 96 1.24 4.12 -22.36
N LYS A 97 1.19 4.31 -23.69
CA LYS A 97 -0.03 4.78 -24.37
C LYS A 97 -1.16 3.75 -24.32
N LYS A 98 -0.82 2.46 -24.45
CA LYS A 98 -1.80 1.36 -24.42
C LYS A 98 -2.06 0.88 -22.98
N TYR A 99 -1.05 0.90 -22.13
CA TYR A 99 -1.09 0.42 -20.76
C TYR A 99 -0.69 1.54 -19.78
N PRO A 100 -1.59 2.51 -19.54
CA PRO A 100 -1.23 3.73 -18.81
C PRO A 100 -1.01 3.53 -17.30
N LYS A 101 -1.38 2.37 -16.76
CA LYS A 101 -1.30 2.11 -15.33
C LYS A 101 -0.55 0.81 -15.01
N ILE A 102 0.26 0.88 -13.97
CA ILE A 102 0.76 -0.25 -13.20
C ILE A 102 -0.06 -0.30 -11.92
N SER A 103 -0.51 -1.47 -11.49
CA SER A 103 -1.33 -1.56 -10.28
C SER A 103 -0.94 -2.73 -9.38
N PHE A 104 -1.14 -2.53 -8.08
CA PHE A 104 -1.00 -3.58 -7.06
C PHE A 104 -2.27 -3.63 -6.22
N LYS A 105 -2.92 -4.79 -6.20
CA LYS A 105 -4.09 -5.05 -5.36
C LYS A 105 -3.71 -5.95 -4.21
N LEU A 106 -3.72 -5.42 -3.00
CA LEU A 106 -3.45 -6.16 -1.78
C LEU A 106 -4.56 -7.19 -1.52
N SER A 107 -4.18 -8.43 -1.36
CA SER A 107 -5.08 -9.52 -0.95
C SER A 107 -5.10 -9.66 0.57
N LYS A 108 -3.93 -9.70 1.20
CA LYS A 108 -3.76 -9.79 2.66
C LYS A 108 -2.36 -9.36 3.10
N LEU A 109 -2.23 -9.03 4.38
CA LEU A 109 -0.93 -8.96 5.05
C LEU A 109 -0.68 -10.29 5.78
N GLU A 110 0.49 -10.88 5.55
CA GLU A 110 0.97 -12.09 6.23
C GLU A 110 2.13 -11.73 7.17
N ASN A 111 2.46 -12.61 8.10
CA ASN A 111 3.59 -12.45 9.02
C ASN A 111 3.61 -11.10 9.77
N VAL A 112 2.44 -10.60 10.12
CA VAL A 112 2.26 -9.28 10.73
C VAL A 112 2.91 -9.23 12.11
N ARG A 113 3.83 -8.26 12.31
CA ARG A 113 4.53 -8.03 13.58
C ARG A 113 4.51 -6.55 13.92
N LYS A 114 4.02 -6.20 15.11
CA LYS A 114 4.08 -4.83 15.63
C LYS A 114 5.45 -4.59 16.27
N GLN A 115 6.09 -3.48 15.87
CA GLN A 115 7.38 -3.03 16.41
C GLN A 115 7.32 -1.53 16.73
N GLY A 116 6.96 -1.19 17.95
CA GLY A 116 6.69 0.19 18.33
C GLY A 116 5.52 0.78 17.53
N ILE A 117 5.79 1.86 16.79
CA ILE A 117 4.80 2.52 15.90
C ILE A 117 4.74 1.89 14.51
N ASP A 118 5.63 0.95 14.21
CA ASP A 118 5.72 0.29 12.92
C ASP A 118 5.02 -1.07 12.95
N VAL A 119 4.46 -1.44 11.81
CA VAL A 119 3.97 -2.80 11.52
C VAL A 119 4.81 -3.34 10.37
N LEU A 120 5.50 -4.44 10.62
CA LEU A 120 6.23 -5.19 9.60
C LEU A 120 5.34 -6.33 9.13
N ALA A 121 5.25 -6.53 7.83
CA ALA A 121 4.42 -7.58 7.24
C ALA A 121 4.89 -7.96 5.84
N ASP A 122 4.35 -9.07 5.33
CA ASP A 122 4.46 -9.45 3.93
C ASP A 122 3.13 -9.12 3.23
N ALA A 123 3.15 -8.16 2.31
CA ALA A 123 2.00 -7.77 1.52
C ALA A 123 1.82 -8.74 0.35
N LYS A 124 0.90 -9.69 0.50
CA LYS A 124 0.53 -10.61 -0.58
C LYS A 124 -0.55 -10.00 -1.45
N GLY A 125 -0.32 -9.97 -2.76
CA GLY A 125 -1.24 -9.31 -3.68
C GLY A 125 -0.99 -9.65 -5.13
N LYS A 126 -1.73 -8.95 -5.99
CA LYS A 126 -1.65 -9.09 -7.45
C LYS A 126 -1.06 -7.82 -8.05
N MET A 127 0.09 -7.97 -8.70
CA MET A 127 0.73 -6.92 -9.49
C MET A 127 0.30 -7.05 -10.94
N THR A 128 -0.17 -5.97 -11.54
CA THR A 128 -0.53 -5.93 -12.97
C THR A 128 0.33 -4.91 -13.70
N ILE A 129 1.06 -5.39 -14.71
CA ILE A 129 1.89 -4.60 -15.63
C ILE A 129 1.54 -5.03 -17.05
N ARG A 130 1.24 -4.09 -17.97
CA ARG A 130 0.86 -4.38 -19.37
C ARG A 130 -0.25 -5.44 -19.50
N ASN A 131 -1.26 -5.40 -18.64
CA ASN A 131 -2.33 -6.40 -18.51
C ASN A 131 -1.86 -7.83 -18.13
N VAL A 132 -0.59 -8.03 -17.82
CA VAL A 132 -0.11 -9.28 -17.23
C VAL A 132 -0.21 -9.16 -15.72
N THR A 133 -0.90 -10.09 -15.09
CA THR A 133 -1.10 -10.10 -13.65
C THR A 133 -0.36 -11.29 -13.04
N ILE A 134 0.47 -11.02 -12.03
CA ILE A 134 1.16 -12.03 -11.23
C ILE A 134 0.82 -11.89 -9.76
N GLU A 135 0.78 -13.00 -9.04
CA GLU A 135 0.77 -12.97 -7.58
C GLU A 135 2.19 -12.81 -7.06
N MET A 136 2.32 -11.93 -6.06
CA MET A 136 3.61 -11.71 -5.40
C MET A 136 3.42 -11.37 -3.94
N SER A 137 4.48 -11.52 -3.17
CA SER A 137 4.58 -11.12 -1.77
C SER A 137 5.74 -10.15 -1.63
N VAL A 138 5.49 -9.00 -1.00
CA VAL A 138 6.47 -7.92 -0.84
C VAL A 138 6.58 -7.60 0.64
N PRO A 139 7.80 -7.60 1.23
CA PRO A 139 7.98 -7.13 2.60
C PRO A 139 7.64 -5.65 2.68
N VAL A 140 6.86 -5.27 3.68
CA VAL A 140 6.43 -3.89 3.88
C VAL A 140 6.61 -3.46 5.33
N LYS A 141 6.91 -2.18 5.50
CA LYS A 141 6.86 -1.48 6.77
C LYS A 141 5.78 -0.42 6.71
N ILE A 142 4.79 -0.52 7.59
CA ILE A 142 3.65 0.38 7.70
C ILE A 142 3.81 1.18 9.00
N THR A 143 3.81 2.50 8.91
CA THR A 143 3.85 3.41 10.07
C THR A 143 2.56 4.20 10.11
N TYR A 144 1.79 4.05 11.19
CA TYR A 144 0.57 4.81 11.43
C TYR A 144 0.82 5.93 12.43
N LEU A 145 0.48 7.15 12.07
CA LEU A 145 0.70 8.34 12.89
C LEU A 145 -0.62 9.11 13.06
N LYS A 146 -1.25 8.92 14.21
CA LYS A 146 -2.53 9.56 14.55
C LYS A 146 -2.38 11.08 14.65
N GLY A 147 -3.25 11.83 13.97
CA GLY A 147 -3.29 13.30 14.01
C GLY A 147 -2.09 14.01 13.34
N MET A 148 -1.21 13.27 12.64
CA MET A 148 0.03 13.85 12.12
C MET A 148 -0.07 14.42 10.70
N LEU A 149 -1.21 14.27 10.03
CA LEU A 149 -1.42 14.82 8.69
C LEU A 149 -1.38 16.35 8.71
N GLU A 150 -1.88 16.97 9.78
CA GLU A 150 -1.86 18.43 9.95
C GLU A 150 -0.46 19.02 9.91
N LYS A 151 0.52 18.37 10.55
CA LYS A 151 1.93 18.80 10.51
C LYS A 151 2.53 18.72 9.11
N ARG A 152 2.02 17.82 8.26
CA ARG A 152 2.51 17.63 6.89
C ARG A 152 1.80 18.54 5.87
N ASN A 153 0.48 18.61 5.93
CA ASN A 153 -0.37 19.20 4.89
C ASN A 153 -1.30 20.32 5.39
N ARG A 154 -1.24 20.69 6.68
CA ARG A 154 -2.14 21.67 7.32
C ARG A 154 -3.62 21.28 7.25
N VAL A 155 -3.91 20.00 7.12
CA VAL A 155 -5.25 19.41 7.11
C VAL A 155 -5.32 18.41 8.27
N ALA A 156 -6.37 18.52 9.10
CA ALA A 156 -6.57 17.59 10.20
C ALA A 156 -6.75 16.15 9.67
N GLY A 157 -6.14 15.19 10.36
CA GLY A 157 -6.25 13.77 9.99
C GLY A 157 -5.04 12.95 10.40
N ASP A 158 -5.12 11.67 10.09
CA ASP A 158 -4.08 10.69 10.36
C ASP A 158 -3.16 10.52 9.14
N LEU A 159 -1.95 10.02 9.37
CA LEU A 159 -0.97 9.77 8.33
C LEU A 159 -0.59 8.29 8.33
N LEU A 160 -0.63 7.67 7.16
CA LEU A 160 -0.14 6.31 6.92
C LEU A 160 1.06 6.36 5.96
N ILE A 161 2.16 5.76 6.38
CA ILE A 161 3.38 5.65 5.58
C ILE A 161 3.61 4.17 5.29
N ILE A 162 3.82 3.81 4.01
CA ILE A 162 4.15 2.45 3.57
C ILE A 162 5.48 2.49 2.83
N ARG A 163 6.41 1.62 3.21
CA ARG A 163 7.72 1.46 2.59
C ARG A 163 8.02 -0.01 2.36
#